data_c7de92309c4e8ed71042f2b285506864
#
_entry.id   c7de92309c4e8ed71042f2b285506864
#
_cell.length_a   1.000
_cell.length_b   1.000
_cell.length_c   1.000
_cell.angle_alpha   90.00
_cell.angle_beta   90.00
_cell.angle_gamma   90.00
#
_symmetry.space_group_name_H-M   'P 1'
#
loop_
_entity.id
_entity.type
_entity.pdbx_description
1 polymer ?
#
loop_
_entity_poly.entity_id
_entity_poly.type
_entity_poly.pdbx_seq_one_letter_code
_entity_poly.pdbx_strand_id
1 'polypeptide(L)'
;MAKSNIKQPAARTAKKGATKNTHSELTVQLQDHFGFDGFKEPQEEIINSLLNGNDTFVIMPTGGGKSLCYQLPAIISDGVAIIVSPLIALMKNQVDLVRSYSSKEDVAHFLNSTLNKGQQKVVKDDLTTGKTKMLYVAPETMTKEENISFFKGLKISFFAVDEAHCISEWGHDFRPEYRRLREMMDLIDDKIPVIALTATATPKVQSDIVKNLGLRKPKIFISSFNRPNLYYEIQPKINLEQTNKSIVRFIQLHKNKSGIIYTLNRKTTEELAKMLMANGIKAVSYHAGLDSKLRAERQDQFLNEDVDVIVATIAFGMGIDKPDIRFVIHYNIPKSIENYYQETGRGGRDGLEGKCILYYSHKDVAKLEHLMR
;
A
#
# COMPACT_ATOMS: atom_id res chain seq x y z
N MET A 1 -7.49 65.77 52.75
CA MET A 1 -8.28 65.16 51.65
C MET A 1 -7.34 64.90 50.50
N ALA A 2 -6.85 63.60 50.36
CA ALA A 2 -5.90 63.25 49.38
C ALA A 2 -6.60 62.55 48.23
N LYS A 3 -6.44 63.10 47.00
CA LYS A 3 -6.87 62.42 45.73
C LYS A 3 -5.83 61.50 45.23
N SER A 4 -6.12 60.21 45.24
CA SER A 4 -5.27 59.18 44.66
C SER A 4 -5.45 59.12 43.15
N ASN A 5 -4.39 59.37 42.39
CA ASN A 5 -4.30 59.16 40.96
C ASN A 5 -3.98 57.69 40.68
N ILE A 6 -4.91 56.94 40.11
CA ILE A 6 -4.69 55.60 39.58
C ILE A 6 -4.31 55.76 38.10
N LYS A 7 -3.04 55.45 37.79
CA LYS A 7 -2.55 55.30 36.41
C LYS A 7 -3.02 53.96 35.83
N GLN A 8 -3.75 54.03 34.70
CA GLN A 8 -4.03 52.86 33.86
C GLN A 8 -2.77 52.42 33.14
N PRO A 9 -2.50 51.08 33.00
CA PRO A 9 -1.39 50.61 32.20
C PRO A 9 -1.74 50.61 30.71
N ALA A 10 -0.79 51.09 29.91
CA ALA A 10 -0.85 51.19 28.47
C ALA A 10 -1.01 49.78 27.79
N ALA A 11 -1.94 49.71 26.85
CA ALA A 11 -2.13 48.52 26.01
C ALA A 11 -0.88 48.24 25.16
N ARG A 12 -0.28 47.10 25.38
CA ARG A 12 0.77 46.53 24.52
C ARG A 12 0.11 46.06 23.23
N THR A 13 0.35 46.76 22.14
CA THR A 13 0.06 46.32 20.78
C THR A 13 0.94 45.07 20.47
N ALA A 14 0.31 43.90 20.44
CA ALA A 14 0.94 42.66 19.94
C ALA A 14 1.17 42.82 18.43
N LYS A 15 2.43 42.94 18.03
CA LYS A 15 2.82 42.78 16.63
C LYS A 15 2.48 41.34 16.23
N LYS A 16 1.49 41.16 15.34
CA LYS A 16 1.29 39.93 14.56
C LYS A 16 2.54 39.70 13.74
N GLY A 17 3.41 38.82 14.21
CA GLY A 17 4.47 38.24 13.40
C GLY A 17 3.83 37.42 12.29
N ALA A 18 3.99 37.87 11.05
CA ALA A 18 3.70 37.07 9.89
C ALA A 18 4.61 35.83 9.96
N THR A 19 4.05 34.66 10.21
CA THR A 19 4.70 33.38 10.00
C THR A 19 4.96 33.28 8.49
N LYS A 20 6.20 33.53 8.09
CA LYS A 20 6.71 33.10 6.78
C LYS A 20 6.62 31.58 6.80
N ASN A 21 5.69 31.02 6.05
CA ASN A 21 5.72 29.62 5.65
C ASN A 21 6.96 29.44 4.75
N THR A 22 8.10 29.15 5.35
CA THR A 22 9.23 28.59 4.64
C THR A 22 8.88 27.14 4.41
N HIS A 23 8.34 26.81 3.21
CA HIS A 23 8.24 25.44 2.76
C HIS A 23 9.63 24.80 2.82
N SER A 24 9.74 23.61 3.40
CA SER A 24 10.99 22.86 3.36
C SER A 24 11.36 22.59 1.92
N GLU A 25 12.64 22.45 1.61
CA GLU A 25 13.11 22.09 0.26
C GLU A 25 12.41 20.81 -0.25
N LEU A 26 12.16 19.85 0.64
CA LEU A 26 11.42 18.62 0.32
C LEU A 26 9.95 18.88 -0.02
N THR A 27 9.29 19.84 0.61
CA THR A 27 7.90 20.18 0.28
C THR A 27 7.79 20.79 -1.13
N VAL A 28 8.78 21.56 -1.56
CA VAL A 28 8.84 22.06 -2.94
C VAL A 28 9.00 20.88 -3.92
N GLN A 29 9.92 19.95 -3.65
CA GLN A 29 10.09 18.75 -4.48
C GLN A 29 8.83 17.88 -4.51
N LEU A 30 8.11 17.77 -3.39
CA LEU A 30 6.85 17.05 -3.30
C LEU A 30 5.80 17.65 -4.23
N GLN A 31 5.66 18.97 -4.22
CA GLN A 31 4.70 19.68 -5.06
C GLN A 31 5.07 19.58 -6.54
N ASP A 32 6.35 19.76 -6.87
CA ASP A 32 6.84 19.73 -8.26
C ASP A 32 6.67 18.35 -8.92
N HIS A 33 6.88 17.25 -8.15
CA HIS A 33 6.86 15.90 -8.70
C HIS A 33 5.55 15.16 -8.53
N PHE A 34 4.76 15.48 -7.50
CA PHE A 34 3.53 14.75 -7.16
C PHE A 34 2.29 15.63 -7.04
N GLY A 35 2.44 16.96 -7.05
CA GLY A 35 1.33 17.90 -6.92
C GLY A 35 0.69 17.95 -5.53
N PHE A 36 1.39 17.46 -4.50
CA PHE A 36 0.89 17.50 -3.13
C PHE A 36 1.40 18.74 -2.37
N ASP A 37 0.51 19.38 -1.62
CA ASP A 37 0.83 20.61 -0.87
C ASP A 37 1.61 20.36 0.43
N GLY A 38 1.69 19.11 0.91
CA GLY A 38 2.41 18.78 2.13
C GLY A 38 2.45 17.29 2.43
N PHE A 39 3.35 16.93 3.33
CA PHE A 39 3.53 15.57 3.82
C PHE A 39 2.47 15.19 4.86
N LYS A 40 2.10 13.91 4.89
CA LYS A 40 1.42 13.31 6.04
C LYS A 40 2.47 12.91 7.07
N GLU A 41 2.17 13.07 8.36
CA GLU A 41 3.07 12.56 9.40
C GLU A 41 3.18 11.02 9.35
N PRO A 42 4.40 10.44 9.45
CA PRO A 42 5.74 11.03 9.55
C PRO A 42 6.54 10.97 8.23
N GLN A 43 5.91 11.16 7.06
CA GLN A 43 6.55 10.96 5.74
C GLN A 43 7.84 11.77 5.56
N GLU A 44 7.83 13.06 5.95
CA GLU A 44 9.01 13.94 5.77
C GLU A 44 10.21 13.44 6.59
N GLU A 45 9.97 12.98 7.81
CA GLU A 45 11.03 12.44 8.68
C GLU A 45 11.61 11.13 8.13
N ILE A 46 10.74 10.26 7.57
CA ILE A 46 11.14 9.00 6.92
C ILE A 46 12.02 9.29 5.71
N ILE A 47 11.59 10.22 4.85
CA ILE A 47 12.32 10.63 3.65
C ILE A 47 13.69 11.21 4.03
N ASN A 48 13.74 12.11 5.00
CA ASN A 48 14.99 12.67 5.52
C ASN A 48 15.91 11.59 6.10
N SER A 49 15.36 10.59 6.80
CA SER A 49 16.16 9.48 7.32
C SER A 49 16.87 8.73 6.20
N LEU A 50 16.14 8.39 5.14
CA LEU A 50 16.67 7.66 3.99
C LEU A 50 17.71 8.49 3.20
N LEU A 51 17.41 9.74 2.91
CA LEU A 51 18.31 10.66 2.20
C LEU A 51 19.61 10.92 2.95
N ASN A 52 19.59 10.83 4.28
CA ASN A 52 20.79 10.89 5.13
C ASN A 52 21.56 9.56 5.19
N GLY A 53 21.21 8.57 4.37
CA GLY A 53 21.90 7.28 4.29
C GLY A 53 21.64 6.32 5.45
N ASN A 54 20.57 6.52 6.23
CA ASN A 54 20.22 5.61 7.32
C ASN A 54 19.35 4.46 6.80
N ASP A 55 19.60 3.25 7.30
CA ASP A 55 18.62 2.19 7.20
C ASP A 55 17.35 2.62 7.94
N THR A 56 16.20 2.40 7.30
CA THR A 56 14.92 2.94 7.78
C THR A 56 13.86 1.84 7.77
N PHE A 57 13.13 1.69 8.87
CA PHE A 57 12.03 0.72 8.96
C PHE A 57 10.73 1.44 9.24
N VAL A 58 9.73 1.21 8.37
CA VAL A 58 8.48 1.94 8.37
C VAL A 58 7.30 0.99 8.52
N ILE A 59 6.48 1.23 9.53
CA ILE A 59 5.18 0.59 9.71
C ILE A 59 4.12 1.68 9.58
N MET A 60 3.38 1.62 8.49
CA MET A 60 2.38 2.63 8.14
C MET A 60 1.15 1.96 7.52
N PRO A 61 -0.07 2.31 7.93
CA PRO A 61 -1.29 1.67 7.45
C PRO A 61 -1.43 1.73 5.93
N THR A 62 -2.22 0.82 5.39
CA THR A 62 -2.67 0.91 4.00
C THR A 62 -3.38 2.24 3.76
N GLY A 63 -3.06 2.93 2.68
CA GLY A 63 -3.55 4.29 2.41
C GLY A 63 -2.81 5.41 3.17
N GLY A 64 -1.84 5.08 4.01
CA GLY A 64 -0.99 6.04 4.72
C GLY A 64 0.03 6.77 3.83
N GLY A 65 0.21 6.32 2.59
CA GLY A 65 1.17 6.93 1.65
C GLY A 65 2.59 6.37 1.77
N LYS A 66 2.73 5.07 2.11
CA LYS A 66 4.03 4.37 2.18
C LYS A 66 4.89 4.54 0.94
N SER A 67 4.27 4.45 -0.25
CA SER A 67 5.01 4.50 -1.51
C SER A 67 5.75 5.83 -1.70
N LEU A 68 5.16 6.94 -1.26
CA LEU A 68 5.79 8.25 -1.33
C LEU A 68 7.11 8.32 -0.56
N CYS A 69 7.23 7.55 0.55
CA CYS A 69 8.42 7.53 1.38
C CYS A 69 9.68 6.99 0.67
N TYR A 70 9.51 6.26 -0.44
CA TYR A 70 10.62 5.85 -1.29
C TYR A 70 10.56 6.45 -2.71
N GLN A 71 9.38 6.80 -3.23
CA GLN A 71 9.24 7.37 -4.57
C GLN A 71 9.85 8.76 -4.68
N LEU A 72 9.55 9.66 -3.75
CA LEU A 72 10.15 11.00 -3.77
C LEU A 72 11.68 10.95 -3.59
N PRO A 73 12.25 10.23 -2.60
CA PRO A 73 13.70 10.06 -2.52
C PRO A 73 14.32 9.48 -3.80
N ALA A 74 13.67 8.52 -4.45
CA ALA A 74 14.17 7.93 -5.68
C ALA A 74 14.28 8.96 -6.82
N ILE A 75 13.30 9.84 -6.95
CA ILE A 75 13.27 10.87 -8.00
C ILE A 75 14.39 11.89 -7.79
N ILE A 76 14.56 12.36 -6.55
CA ILE A 76 15.49 13.46 -6.23
C ILE A 76 16.94 13.00 -5.98
N SER A 77 17.16 11.71 -5.72
CA SER A 77 18.49 11.15 -5.51
C SER A 77 19.24 10.95 -6.82
N ASP A 78 20.56 10.96 -6.74
CA ASP A 78 21.43 10.58 -7.84
C ASP A 78 21.54 9.04 -7.90
N GLY A 79 21.32 8.47 -9.08
CA GLY A 79 21.25 7.03 -9.33
C GLY A 79 19.82 6.48 -9.40
N VAL A 80 19.69 5.16 -9.26
CA VAL A 80 18.42 4.44 -9.31
C VAL A 80 18.10 3.80 -7.97
N ALA A 81 16.84 3.88 -7.55
CA ALA A 81 16.34 3.09 -6.42
C ALA A 81 15.85 1.72 -6.92
N ILE A 82 16.25 0.64 -6.26
CA ILE A 82 15.75 -0.70 -6.53
C ILE A 82 14.68 -1.04 -5.50
N ILE A 83 13.44 -1.23 -5.96
CA ILE A 83 12.27 -1.50 -5.14
C ILE A 83 11.89 -2.97 -5.28
N VAL A 84 12.07 -3.75 -4.22
CA VAL A 84 11.65 -5.14 -4.17
C VAL A 84 10.18 -5.21 -3.76
N SER A 85 9.33 -5.80 -4.60
CA SER A 85 7.90 -5.94 -4.37
C SER A 85 7.45 -7.38 -4.65
N PRO A 86 6.49 -7.93 -3.86
CA PRO A 86 6.12 -9.35 -3.96
C PRO A 86 5.20 -9.70 -5.13
N LEU A 87 4.61 -8.71 -5.79
CA LEU A 87 3.55 -8.93 -6.76
C LEU A 87 3.76 -8.16 -8.06
N ILE A 88 3.74 -8.90 -9.17
CA ILE A 88 3.89 -8.37 -10.53
C ILE A 88 2.82 -7.31 -10.85
N ALA A 89 1.56 -7.56 -10.49
CA ALA A 89 0.47 -6.62 -10.74
C ALA A 89 0.65 -5.31 -9.95
N LEU A 90 1.14 -5.39 -8.70
CA LEU A 90 1.45 -4.22 -7.89
C LEU A 90 2.56 -3.37 -8.53
N MET A 91 3.63 -4.01 -9.00
CA MET A 91 4.75 -3.33 -9.67
C MET A 91 4.27 -2.54 -10.88
N LYS A 92 3.45 -3.16 -11.74
CA LYS A 92 2.89 -2.49 -12.91
C LYS A 92 2.09 -1.26 -12.52
N ASN A 93 1.15 -1.41 -11.57
CA ASN A 93 0.32 -0.30 -11.10
C ASN A 93 1.17 0.84 -10.51
N GLN A 94 2.21 0.53 -9.74
CA GLN A 94 3.11 1.54 -9.17
C GLN A 94 3.92 2.26 -10.26
N VAL A 95 4.43 1.53 -11.25
CA VAL A 95 5.15 2.12 -12.39
C VAL A 95 4.22 3.03 -13.20
N ASP A 96 3.01 2.56 -13.54
CA ASP A 96 2.04 3.35 -14.30
C ASP A 96 1.64 4.62 -13.53
N LEU A 97 1.46 4.52 -12.21
CA LEU A 97 1.16 5.67 -11.35
C LEU A 97 2.31 6.68 -11.34
N VAL A 98 3.56 6.24 -11.15
CA VAL A 98 4.72 7.14 -11.16
C VAL A 98 4.88 7.83 -12.51
N ARG A 99 4.68 7.10 -13.60
CA ARG A 99 4.71 7.66 -14.96
C ARG A 99 3.61 8.70 -15.17
N SER A 100 2.45 8.55 -14.56
CA SER A 100 1.36 9.53 -14.66
C SER A 100 1.66 10.87 -14.01
N TYR A 101 2.53 10.89 -13.00
CA TYR A 101 3.02 12.14 -12.37
C TYR A 101 4.22 12.74 -13.11
N SER A 102 4.89 11.95 -13.96
CA SER A 102 6.08 12.39 -14.69
C SER A 102 5.75 12.66 -16.16
N SER A 103 6.43 13.63 -16.76
CA SER A 103 6.42 13.82 -18.21
C SER A 103 7.28 12.79 -18.96
N LYS A 104 7.95 11.87 -18.24
CA LYS A 104 8.90 10.89 -18.79
C LYS A 104 8.44 9.48 -18.48
N GLU A 105 8.22 8.67 -19.51
CA GLU A 105 7.85 7.26 -19.37
C GLU A 105 8.99 6.38 -18.84
N ASP A 106 10.24 6.77 -19.06
CA ASP A 106 11.45 6.05 -18.68
C ASP A 106 11.88 6.28 -17.21
N VAL A 107 11.17 7.14 -16.45
CA VAL A 107 11.45 7.45 -15.04
C VAL A 107 11.34 6.23 -14.14
N ALA A 108 10.44 5.30 -14.44
CA ALA A 108 10.22 4.08 -13.68
C ALA A 108 10.01 2.88 -14.59
N HIS A 109 10.61 1.75 -14.23
CA HIS A 109 10.42 0.47 -14.90
C HIS A 109 10.18 -0.65 -13.90
N PHE A 110 9.69 -1.79 -14.38
CA PHE A 110 9.74 -3.04 -13.65
C PHE A 110 10.54 -4.09 -14.42
N LEU A 111 11.16 -5.00 -13.69
CA LEU A 111 11.88 -6.15 -14.25
C LEU A 111 11.38 -7.42 -13.57
N ASN A 112 10.69 -8.26 -14.33
CA ASN A 112 10.15 -9.53 -13.86
C ASN A 112 10.03 -10.55 -15.00
N SER A 113 9.49 -11.73 -14.71
CA SER A 113 9.39 -12.86 -15.65
C SER A 113 8.38 -12.65 -16.79
N THR A 114 7.54 -11.62 -16.75
CA THR A 114 6.56 -11.36 -17.82
C THR A 114 7.13 -10.60 -19.00
N LEU A 115 8.28 -9.95 -18.83
CA LEU A 115 8.94 -9.19 -19.89
C LEU A 115 9.66 -10.12 -20.87
N ASN A 116 9.46 -9.88 -22.17
CA ASN A 116 10.26 -10.51 -23.20
C ASN A 116 11.69 -9.93 -23.27
N LYS A 117 12.60 -10.59 -24.00
CA LYS A 117 14.01 -10.17 -24.11
C LYS A 117 14.20 -8.75 -24.64
N GLY A 118 13.36 -8.33 -25.60
CA GLY A 118 13.42 -6.97 -26.15
C GLY A 118 13.04 -5.91 -25.11
N GLN A 119 11.97 -6.15 -24.36
CA GLN A 119 11.54 -5.27 -23.28
C GLN A 119 12.58 -5.20 -22.15
N GLN A 120 13.16 -6.35 -21.75
CA GLN A 120 14.25 -6.36 -20.76
C GLN A 120 15.46 -5.57 -21.22
N LYS A 121 15.80 -5.61 -22.53
CA LYS A 121 16.90 -4.82 -23.08
C LYS A 121 16.62 -3.31 -22.95
N VAL A 122 15.42 -2.85 -23.31
CA VAL A 122 15.04 -1.43 -23.17
C VAL A 122 15.18 -0.97 -21.72
N VAL A 123 14.67 -1.76 -20.75
CA VAL A 123 14.81 -1.46 -19.33
C VAL A 123 16.29 -1.34 -18.92
N LYS A 124 17.14 -2.28 -19.36
CA LYS A 124 18.57 -2.26 -19.03
C LYS A 124 19.31 -1.09 -19.67
N ASP A 125 18.96 -0.72 -20.90
CA ASP A 125 19.54 0.43 -21.61
C ASP A 125 19.17 1.75 -20.89
N ASP A 126 17.91 1.93 -20.47
CA ASP A 126 17.46 3.11 -19.75
C ASP A 126 18.09 3.22 -18.35
N LEU A 127 18.30 2.09 -17.66
CA LEU A 127 19.04 2.03 -16.40
C LEU A 127 20.50 2.45 -16.57
N THR A 128 21.16 1.93 -17.60
CA THR A 128 22.59 2.23 -17.88
C THR A 128 22.80 3.69 -18.26
N THR A 129 21.83 4.30 -18.95
CA THR A 129 21.89 5.72 -19.32
C THR A 129 21.45 6.67 -18.21
N GLY A 130 21.04 6.15 -17.03
CA GLY A 130 20.63 6.94 -15.89
C GLY A 130 19.28 7.64 -16.02
N LYS A 131 18.48 7.28 -17.01
CA LYS A 131 17.13 7.84 -17.22
C LYS A 131 16.15 7.33 -16.16
N THR A 132 16.28 6.04 -15.78
CA THR A 132 15.41 5.40 -14.83
C THR A 132 15.82 5.74 -13.40
N LYS A 133 14.87 6.25 -12.63
CA LYS A 133 15.01 6.59 -11.21
C LYS A 133 14.51 5.49 -10.28
N MET A 134 13.55 4.69 -10.74
CA MET A 134 12.95 3.61 -9.97
C MET A 134 12.88 2.33 -10.79
N LEU A 135 13.44 1.25 -10.25
CA LEU A 135 13.31 -0.08 -10.80
C LEU A 135 12.59 -1.00 -9.81
N TYR A 136 11.39 -1.42 -10.16
CA TYR A 136 10.65 -2.42 -9.40
C TYR A 136 11.07 -3.82 -9.83
N VAL A 137 11.45 -4.66 -8.87
CA VAL A 137 11.89 -6.03 -9.12
C VAL A 137 11.15 -7.04 -8.24
N ALA A 138 10.88 -8.21 -8.79
CA ALA A 138 10.43 -9.35 -7.99
C ALA A 138 11.62 -9.96 -7.22
N PRO A 139 11.40 -10.54 -6.01
CA PRO A 139 12.48 -11.18 -5.25
C PRO A 139 13.24 -12.21 -6.07
N GLU A 140 12.53 -13.03 -6.87
CA GLU A 140 13.11 -14.07 -7.73
C GLU A 140 13.97 -13.47 -8.86
N THR A 141 13.67 -12.25 -9.27
CA THR A 141 14.46 -11.52 -10.28
C THR A 141 15.76 -11.01 -9.66
N MET A 142 15.68 -10.54 -8.42
CA MET A 142 16.83 -10.05 -7.66
C MET A 142 17.88 -11.15 -7.43
N THR A 143 17.46 -12.42 -7.29
CA THR A 143 18.35 -13.55 -6.99
C THR A 143 19.08 -14.13 -8.21
N LYS A 144 18.81 -13.67 -9.44
CA LYS A 144 19.48 -14.16 -10.65
C LYS A 144 20.87 -13.56 -10.78
N GLU A 145 21.89 -14.40 -10.97
CA GLU A 145 23.30 -13.99 -11.09
C GLU A 145 23.54 -12.94 -12.18
N GLU A 146 22.88 -13.08 -13.33
CA GLU A 146 22.95 -12.10 -14.42
C GLU A 146 22.48 -10.70 -14.02
N ASN A 147 21.45 -10.61 -13.16
CA ASN A 147 20.91 -9.36 -12.69
C ASN A 147 21.79 -8.76 -11.58
N ILE A 148 22.33 -9.59 -10.67
CA ILE A 148 23.28 -9.15 -9.65
C ILE A 148 24.50 -8.51 -10.31
N SER A 149 25.07 -9.21 -11.31
CA SER A 149 26.21 -8.71 -12.08
C SER A 149 25.89 -7.38 -12.80
N PHE A 150 24.69 -7.26 -13.35
CA PHE A 150 24.22 -6.03 -13.97
C PHE A 150 24.06 -4.90 -12.96
N PHE A 151 23.41 -5.16 -11.81
CA PHE A 151 23.16 -4.16 -10.77
C PHE A 151 24.44 -3.62 -10.12
N LYS A 152 25.51 -4.43 -10.02
CA LYS A 152 26.84 -3.96 -9.57
C LYS A 152 27.42 -2.85 -10.43
N GLY A 153 27.05 -2.78 -11.71
CA GLY A 153 27.48 -1.73 -12.63
C GLY A 153 26.67 -0.45 -12.58
N LEU A 154 25.57 -0.41 -11.78
CA LEU A 154 24.70 0.75 -11.68
C LEU A 154 25.04 1.60 -10.45
N LYS A 155 24.79 2.90 -10.56
CA LYS A 155 24.75 3.77 -9.38
C LYS A 155 23.40 3.63 -8.70
N ILE A 156 23.37 2.88 -7.59
CA ILE A 156 22.14 2.63 -6.82
C ILE A 156 22.09 3.64 -5.67
N SER A 157 20.94 4.34 -5.54
CA SER A 157 20.72 5.30 -4.47
C SER A 157 20.34 4.62 -3.15
N PHE A 158 19.44 3.66 -3.19
CA PHE A 158 19.01 2.83 -2.05
C PHE A 158 18.23 1.60 -2.51
N PHE A 159 18.04 0.65 -1.59
CA PHE A 159 17.07 -0.44 -1.75
C PHE A 159 15.80 -0.14 -0.95
N ALA A 160 14.65 -0.39 -1.55
CA ALA A 160 13.37 -0.38 -0.87
C ALA A 160 12.78 -1.79 -0.86
N VAL A 161 12.37 -2.28 0.31
CA VAL A 161 11.71 -3.57 0.46
C VAL A 161 10.26 -3.31 0.86
N ASP A 162 9.37 -3.37 -0.13
CA ASP A 162 7.94 -3.22 0.10
C ASP A 162 7.35 -4.56 0.60
N GLU A 163 6.26 -4.45 1.36
CA GLU A 163 5.63 -5.58 2.07
C GLU A 163 6.66 -6.43 2.84
N ALA A 164 7.55 -5.76 3.57
CA ALA A 164 8.67 -6.39 4.27
C ALA A 164 8.27 -7.50 5.25
N HIS A 165 6.98 -7.55 5.69
CA HIS A 165 6.45 -8.64 6.50
C HIS A 165 6.56 -10.01 5.82
N CYS A 166 6.69 -10.05 4.47
CA CYS A 166 6.88 -11.28 3.71
C CYS A 166 8.18 -12.04 4.07
N ILE A 167 9.14 -11.38 4.73
CA ILE A 167 10.41 -12.02 5.15
C ILE A 167 10.22 -12.92 6.38
N SER A 168 9.17 -12.70 7.17
CA SER A 168 8.94 -13.37 8.44
C SER A 168 8.01 -14.57 8.30
N GLU A 169 8.42 -15.73 8.82
CA GLU A 169 7.55 -16.91 8.94
C GLU A 169 6.36 -16.68 9.89
N TRP A 170 6.46 -15.67 10.73
CA TRP A 170 5.39 -15.24 11.63
C TRP A 170 4.49 -14.17 10.99
N GLY A 171 4.83 -13.73 9.77
CA GLY A 171 4.01 -12.84 8.96
C GLY A 171 2.84 -13.58 8.30
N HIS A 172 1.82 -12.85 7.94
CA HIS A 172 0.61 -13.42 7.33
C HIS A 172 0.77 -13.83 5.85
N ASP A 173 1.87 -13.42 5.19
CA ASP A 173 2.20 -13.75 3.79
C ASP A 173 3.70 -14.04 3.64
N PHE A 174 4.18 -15.08 4.32
CA PHE A 174 5.59 -15.47 4.26
C PHE A 174 5.99 -15.90 2.85
N ARG A 175 7.16 -15.39 2.39
CA ARG A 175 7.77 -15.73 1.10
C ARG A 175 9.23 -16.07 1.27
N PRO A 176 9.63 -17.34 1.03
CA PRO A 176 11.01 -17.78 1.22
C PRO A 176 12.05 -16.96 0.46
N GLU A 177 11.68 -16.43 -0.71
CA GLU A 177 12.55 -15.63 -1.56
C GLU A 177 13.03 -14.33 -0.86
N TYR A 178 12.20 -13.77 0.03
CA TYR A 178 12.58 -12.59 0.80
C TYR A 178 13.74 -12.82 1.77
N ARG A 179 13.94 -14.06 2.22
CA ARG A 179 15.05 -14.43 3.11
C ARG A 179 16.43 -14.26 2.48
N ARG A 180 16.50 -14.29 1.15
CA ARG A 180 17.75 -14.15 0.41
C ARG A 180 18.07 -12.70 0.03
N LEU A 181 17.15 -11.75 0.26
CA LEU A 181 17.32 -10.37 -0.20
C LEU A 181 18.56 -9.71 0.40
N ARG A 182 18.84 -9.91 1.70
CA ARG A 182 20.03 -9.33 2.33
C ARG A 182 21.31 -9.81 1.67
N GLU A 183 21.46 -11.10 1.48
CA GLU A 183 22.61 -11.69 0.78
C GLU A 183 22.80 -11.07 -0.62
N MET A 184 21.72 -10.89 -1.37
CA MET A 184 21.79 -10.31 -2.71
C MET A 184 22.17 -8.82 -2.68
N MET A 185 21.63 -8.06 -1.75
CA MET A 185 21.99 -6.64 -1.55
C MET A 185 23.46 -6.49 -1.19
N ASP A 186 23.97 -7.32 -0.28
CA ASP A 186 25.40 -7.33 0.13
C ASP A 186 26.32 -7.72 -1.02
N LEU A 187 25.90 -8.64 -1.89
CA LEU A 187 26.65 -8.97 -3.09
C LEU A 187 26.75 -7.81 -4.09
N ILE A 188 25.76 -6.92 -4.11
CA ILE A 188 25.78 -5.73 -4.99
C ILE A 188 26.68 -4.65 -4.36
N ASP A 189 26.29 -4.13 -3.22
CA ASP A 189 27.07 -3.19 -2.40
C ASP A 189 26.46 -3.11 -0.99
N ASP A 190 27.20 -3.51 0.01
CA ASP A 190 26.76 -3.55 1.41
C ASP A 190 26.60 -2.17 2.07
N LYS A 191 27.05 -1.10 1.42
CA LYS A 191 26.97 0.28 1.93
C LYS A 191 25.67 0.99 1.56
N ILE A 192 24.94 0.47 0.59
CA ILE A 192 23.69 1.08 0.12
C ILE A 192 22.63 1.02 1.24
N PRO A 193 21.98 2.15 1.58
CA PRO A 193 20.94 2.16 2.61
C PRO A 193 19.70 1.38 2.17
N VAL A 194 19.00 0.82 3.17
CA VAL A 194 17.77 0.03 2.95
C VAL A 194 16.61 0.68 3.68
N ILE A 195 15.51 0.89 2.96
CA ILE A 195 14.21 1.19 3.57
C ILE A 195 13.29 -0.03 3.47
N ALA A 196 12.80 -0.50 4.62
CA ALA A 196 11.82 -1.59 4.71
C ALA A 196 10.46 -1.02 5.10
N LEU A 197 9.41 -1.40 4.38
CA LEU A 197 8.06 -0.86 4.59
C LEU A 197 7.05 -2.00 4.70
N THR A 198 6.10 -1.84 5.63
CA THR A 198 4.96 -2.76 5.76
C THR A 198 3.74 -2.05 6.32
N ALA A 199 2.55 -2.59 6.03
CA ALA A 199 1.32 -2.09 6.64
C ALA A 199 1.10 -2.63 8.06
N THR A 200 1.56 -3.84 8.33
CA THR A 200 1.31 -4.55 9.59
C THR A 200 2.55 -5.34 9.99
N ALA A 201 2.93 -5.23 11.25
CA ALA A 201 3.96 -6.10 11.84
C ALA A 201 3.80 -6.14 13.36
N THR A 202 3.58 -7.34 13.92
CA THR A 202 3.67 -7.57 15.36
C THR A 202 5.11 -7.35 15.83
N PRO A 203 5.38 -7.13 17.13
CA PRO A 203 6.75 -6.98 17.63
C PRO A 203 7.70 -8.10 17.21
N LYS A 204 7.19 -9.34 17.11
CA LYS A 204 7.96 -10.49 16.66
C LYS A 204 8.32 -10.37 15.17
N VAL A 205 7.36 -9.99 14.33
CA VAL A 205 7.58 -9.75 12.90
C VAL A 205 8.54 -8.59 12.68
N GLN A 206 8.43 -7.50 13.47
CA GLN A 206 9.35 -6.36 13.42
C GLN A 206 10.80 -6.80 13.67
N SER A 207 11.01 -7.57 14.75
CA SER A 207 12.33 -8.13 15.08
C SER A 207 12.90 -8.99 13.97
N ASP A 208 12.04 -9.81 13.36
CA ASP A 208 12.40 -10.68 12.24
C ASP A 208 12.79 -9.88 10.99
N ILE A 209 12.04 -8.84 10.66
CA ILE A 209 12.36 -7.95 9.53
C ILE A 209 13.74 -7.31 9.72
N VAL A 210 13.97 -6.68 10.87
CA VAL A 210 15.26 -6.01 11.17
C VAL A 210 16.41 -7.00 11.08
N LYS A 211 16.25 -8.21 11.66
CA LYS A 211 17.28 -9.25 11.67
C LYS A 211 17.55 -9.81 10.28
N ASN A 212 16.53 -10.22 9.56
CA ASN A 212 16.70 -10.94 8.29
C ASN A 212 17.06 -10.01 7.12
N LEU A 213 16.65 -8.73 7.16
CA LEU A 213 17.16 -7.72 6.23
C LEU A 213 18.51 -7.13 6.68
N GLY A 214 19.02 -7.54 7.85
CA GLY A 214 20.29 -7.04 8.36
C GLY A 214 20.38 -5.52 8.46
N LEU A 215 19.26 -4.87 8.85
CA LEU A 215 19.20 -3.41 8.94
C LEU A 215 20.15 -2.90 10.02
N ARG A 216 21.01 -1.95 9.67
CA ARG A 216 22.07 -1.41 10.54
C ARG A 216 21.57 -0.25 11.37
N LYS A 217 21.27 -0.50 12.66
CA LYS A 217 20.72 0.51 13.59
C LYS A 217 19.60 1.34 12.94
N PRO A 218 18.55 0.70 12.42
CA PRO A 218 17.55 1.39 11.62
C PRO A 218 16.82 2.45 12.44
N LYS A 219 16.46 3.55 11.79
CA LYS A 219 15.45 4.46 12.32
C LYS A 219 14.08 3.82 12.08
N ILE A 220 13.31 3.64 13.16
CA ILE A 220 12.02 2.96 13.13
C ILE A 220 10.90 3.99 13.25
N PHE A 221 9.98 3.97 12.31
CA PHE A 221 8.80 4.84 12.27
C PHE A 221 7.54 3.98 12.30
N ILE A 222 6.70 4.21 13.30
CA ILE A 222 5.43 3.49 13.46
C ILE A 222 4.31 4.52 13.47
N SER A 223 3.51 4.53 12.41
CA SER A 223 2.33 5.39 12.34
C SER A 223 1.15 4.77 13.08
N SER A 224 0.20 5.61 13.48
CA SER A 224 -1.04 5.13 14.07
C SER A 224 -1.80 4.22 13.10
N PHE A 225 -2.31 3.11 13.61
CA PHE A 225 -3.18 2.21 12.87
C PHE A 225 -4.63 2.71 12.82
N ASN A 226 -4.95 3.77 13.55
CA ASN A 226 -6.28 4.33 13.56
C ASN A 226 -6.60 4.99 12.20
N ARG A 227 -7.74 4.62 11.65
CA ARG A 227 -8.32 5.19 10.44
C ARG A 227 -9.64 5.89 10.82
N PRO A 228 -9.58 7.16 11.25
CA PRO A 228 -10.75 7.85 11.80
C PRO A 228 -11.90 8.02 10.81
N ASN A 229 -11.62 7.90 9.52
CA ASN A 229 -12.60 7.96 8.44
C ASN A 229 -13.28 6.60 8.14
N LEU A 230 -12.89 5.52 8.82
CA LEU A 230 -13.51 4.21 8.65
C LEU A 230 -14.42 3.89 9.84
N TYR A 231 -15.68 3.61 9.55
CA TYR A 231 -16.63 3.13 10.53
C TYR A 231 -16.72 1.61 10.48
N TYR A 232 -16.48 0.95 11.61
CA TYR A 232 -16.51 -0.51 11.74
C TYR A 232 -17.80 -0.97 12.40
N GLU A 233 -18.47 -1.93 11.76
CA GLU A 233 -19.73 -2.51 12.23
C GLU A 233 -19.68 -4.03 12.16
N ILE A 234 -20.13 -4.71 13.21
CA ILE A 234 -20.28 -6.16 13.23
C ILE A 234 -21.77 -6.49 13.28
N GLN A 235 -22.23 -7.26 12.31
CA GLN A 235 -23.62 -7.71 12.23
C GLN A 235 -23.73 -9.24 12.37
N PRO A 236 -24.76 -9.76 13.02
CA PRO A 236 -24.98 -11.19 13.10
C PRO A 236 -25.35 -11.76 11.74
N LYS A 237 -24.73 -12.88 11.35
CA LYS A 237 -25.09 -13.67 10.19
C LYS A 237 -26.12 -14.72 10.60
N ILE A 238 -27.39 -14.34 10.62
CA ILE A 238 -28.48 -15.18 11.13
C ILE A 238 -28.75 -16.36 10.18
N ASN A 239 -29.06 -16.04 8.93
CA ASN A 239 -29.23 -17.01 7.84
C ASN A 239 -28.85 -16.39 6.50
N LEU A 240 -28.76 -17.23 5.46
CA LEU A 240 -28.31 -16.81 4.14
C LEU A 240 -29.22 -15.73 3.53
N GLU A 241 -30.54 -15.93 3.61
CA GLU A 241 -31.51 -15.05 3.00
C GLU A 241 -31.52 -13.66 3.61
N GLN A 242 -31.57 -13.58 4.94
CA GLN A 242 -31.57 -12.29 5.66
C GLN A 242 -30.27 -11.54 5.48
N THR A 243 -29.11 -12.24 5.49
CA THR A 243 -27.81 -11.63 5.25
C THR A 243 -27.74 -11.05 3.84
N ASN A 244 -28.19 -11.80 2.83
CA ASN A 244 -28.20 -11.35 1.44
C ASN A 244 -29.14 -10.14 1.25
N LYS A 245 -30.34 -10.17 1.85
CA LYS A 245 -31.26 -9.02 1.82
C LYS A 245 -30.67 -7.78 2.47
N SER A 246 -29.98 -7.95 3.60
CA SER A 246 -29.29 -6.84 4.29
C SER A 246 -28.21 -6.21 3.39
N ILE A 247 -27.39 -7.03 2.74
CA ILE A 247 -26.34 -6.57 1.81
C ILE A 247 -26.95 -5.81 0.63
N VAL A 248 -27.95 -6.40 -0.04
CA VAL A 248 -28.63 -5.74 -1.18
C VAL A 248 -29.20 -4.39 -0.76
N ARG A 249 -29.94 -4.34 0.36
CA ARG A 249 -30.51 -3.10 0.88
C ARG A 249 -29.43 -2.07 1.19
N PHE A 250 -28.34 -2.47 1.82
CA PHE A 250 -27.22 -1.60 2.13
C PHE A 250 -26.64 -0.98 0.84
N ILE A 251 -26.34 -1.79 -0.18
CA ILE A 251 -25.77 -1.30 -1.44
C ILE A 251 -26.75 -0.40 -2.19
N GLN A 252 -28.04 -0.74 -2.19
CA GLN A 252 -29.08 0.10 -2.82
C GLN A 252 -29.22 1.47 -2.16
N LEU A 253 -28.97 1.58 -0.85
CA LEU A 253 -28.90 2.87 -0.13
C LEU A 253 -27.61 3.65 -0.44
N HIS A 254 -26.57 2.97 -0.97
CA HIS A 254 -25.27 3.55 -1.33
C HIS A 254 -25.04 3.45 -2.85
N LYS A 255 -26.05 3.77 -3.66
CA LYS A 255 -25.97 3.73 -5.13
C LYS A 255 -24.77 4.50 -5.67
N ASN A 256 -24.17 3.98 -6.73
CA ASN A 256 -23.01 4.56 -7.41
C ASN A 256 -21.81 4.75 -6.47
N LYS A 257 -21.67 3.92 -5.45
CA LYS A 257 -20.52 3.89 -4.55
C LYS A 257 -19.76 2.59 -4.76
N SER A 258 -18.45 2.71 -4.96
CA SER A 258 -17.57 1.56 -5.10
C SER A 258 -17.43 0.78 -3.79
N GLY A 259 -17.52 -0.54 -3.87
CA GLY A 259 -17.37 -1.41 -2.70
C GLY A 259 -16.79 -2.78 -2.99
N ILE A 260 -16.22 -3.38 -1.96
CA ILE A 260 -15.66 -4.73 -2.00
C ILE A 260 -16.42 -5.63 -1.04
N ILE A 261 -16.74 -6.85 -1.47
CA ILE A 261 -17.32 -7.87 -0.59
C ILE A 261 -16.38 -9.08 -0.56
N TYR A 262 -15.79 -9.35 0.60
CA TYR A 262 -14.90 -10.50 0.81
C TYR A 262 -15.65 -11.75 1.22
N THR A 263 -15.31 -12.88 0.60
CA THR A 263 -15.85 -14.22 0.87
C THR A 263 -14.71 -15.23 1.03
N LEU A 264 -14.96 -16.36 1.70
CA LEU A 264 -13.95 -17.41 1.92
C LEU A 264 -13.68 -18.31 0.73
N ASN A 265 -14.66 -18.50 -0.18
CA ASN A 265 -14.55 -19.47 -1.25
C ASN A 265 -15.12 -18.99 -2.59
N ARG A 266 -14.65 -19.60 -3.68
CA ARG A 266 -14.96 -19.24 -5.05
C ARG A 266 -16.45 -19.34 -5.36
N LYS A 267 -17.13 -20.42 -4.91
CA LYS A 267 -18.53 -20.67 -5.15
C LYS A 267 -19.41 -19.55 -4.56
N THR A 268 -19.20 -19.23 -3.30
CA THR A 268 -19.92 -18.13 -2.64
C THR A 268 -19.66 -16.78 -3.32
N THR A 269 -18.43 -16.54 -3.79
CA THR A 269 -18.07 -15.33 -4.56
C THR A 269 -18.95 -15.18 -5.82
N GLU A 270 -19.06 -16.26 -6.59
CA GLU A 270 -19.85 -16.25 -7.83
C GLU A 270 -21.35 -16.17 -7.57
N GLU A 271 -21.87 -16.93 -6.61
CA GLU A 271 -23.28 -16.94 -6.23
C GLU A 271 -23.73 -15.56 -5.73
N LEU A 272 -22.93 -14.93 -4.89
CA LEU A 272 -23.22 -13.61 -4.34
C LEU A 272 -23.17 -12.53 -5.43
N ALA A 273 -22.19 -12.55 -6.32
CA ALA A 273 -22.13 -11.63 -7.46
C ALA A 273 -23.36 -11.77 -8.37
N LYS A 274 -23.77 -13.00 -8.71
CA LYS A 274 -24.98 -13.27 -9.51
C LYS A 274 -26.24 -12.75 -8.81
N MET A 275 -26.35 -12.95 -7.50
CA MET A 275 -27.48 -12.46 -6.71
C MET A 275 -27.53 -10.93 -6.70
N LEU A 276 -26.40 -10.23 -6.57
CA LEU A 276 -26.34 -8.78 -6.66
C LEU A 276 -26.78 -8.27 -8.04
N MET A 277 -26.31 -8.90 -9.12
CA MET A 277 -26.71 -8.55 -10.48
C MET A 277 -28.22 -8.76 -10.71
N ALA A 278 -28.79 -9.84 -10.19
CA ALA A 278 -30.23 -10.10 -10.25
C ALA A 278 -31.07 -9.03 -9.50
N ASN A 279 -30.47 -8.31 -8.56
CA ASN A 279 -31.07 -7.18 -7.84
C ASN A 279 -30.70 -5.81 -8.43
N GLY A 280 -30.18 -5.77 -9.67
CA GLY A 280 -29.86 -4.53 -10.40
C GLY A 280 -28.61 -3.81 -9.93
N ILE A 281 -27.71 -4.50 -9.21
CA ILE A 281 -26.42 -3.96 -8.77
C ILE A 281 -25.35 -4.39 -9.78
N LYS A 282 -24.57 -3.44 -10.28
CA LYS A 282 -23.44 -3.72 -11.16
C LYS A 282 -22.32 -4.39 -10.35
N ALA A 283 -22.21 -5.69 -10.44
CA ALA A 283 -21.25 -6.48 -9.66
C ALA A 283 -20.53 -7.52 -10.51
N VAL A 284 -19.27 -7.81 -10.15
CA VAL A 284 -18.46 -8.90 -10.72
C VAL A 284 -17.85 -9.76 -9.62
N SER A 285 -17.59 -11.03 -9.93
CA SER A 285 -16.87 -11.92 -9.02
C SER A 285 -15.38 -11.93 -9.34
N TYR A 286 -14.50 -12.08 -8.33
CA TYR A 286 -13.05 -12.14 -8.50
C TYR A 286 -12.42 -13.20 -7.58
N HIS A 287 -11.70 -14.16 -8.14
CA HIS A 287 -11.00 -15.19 -7.38
C HIS A 287 -9.87 -15.84 -8.20
N ALA A 288 -8.94 -16.51 -7.55
CA ALA A 288 -7.77 -17.14 -8.19
C ALA A 288 -8.12 -18.27 -9.19
N GLY A 289 -9.35 -18.79 -9.18
CA GLY A 289 -9.79 -19.80 -10.14
C GLY A 289 -10.20 -19.25 -11.52
N LEU A 290 -10.29 -17.93 -11.68
CA LEU A 290 -10.49 -17.29 -12.98
C LEU A 290 -9.18 -17.28 -13.76
N ASP A 291 -9.27 -17.35 -15.10
CA ASP A 291 -8.08 -17.14 -15.92
C ASP A 291 -7.51 -15.71 -15.76
N SER A 292 -6.25 -15.54 -16.14
CA SER A 292 -5.54 -14.28 -15.92
C SER A 292 -6.14 -13.11 -16.70
N LYS A 293 -6.65 -13.35 -17.89
CA LYS A 293 -7.27 -12.32 -18.75
C LYS A 293 -8.57 -11.82 -18.14
N LEU A 294 -9.44 -12.75 -17.70
CA LEU A 294 -10.72 -12.41 -17.07
C LEU A 294 -10.50 -11.71 -15.72
N ARG A 295 -9.45 -12.08 -14.96
CA ARG A 295 -9.09 -11.36 -13.74
C ARG A 295 -8.69 -9.91 -14.02
N ALA A 296 -7.85 -9.70 -15.03
CA ALA A 296 -7.45 -8.35 -15.43
C ALA A 296 -8.67 -7.52 -15.88
N GLU A 297 -9.52 -8.08 -16.74
CA GLU A 297 -10.73 -7.42 -17.21
C GLU A 297 -11.66 -7.00 -16.06
N ARG A 298 -11.94 -7.89 -15.10
CA ARG A 298 -12.82 -7.57 -13.96
C ARG A 298 -12.21 -6.56 -13.01
N GLN A 299 -10.90 -6.58 -12.87
CA GLN A 299 -10.18 -5.56 -12.12
C GLN A 299 -10.30 -4.19 -12.81
N ASP A 300 -10.09 -4.14 -14.12
CA ASP A 300 -10.20 -2.91 -14.89
C ASP A 300 -11.63 -2.36 -14.85
N GLN A 301 -12.65 -3.22 -15.00
CA GLN A 301 -14.07 -2.82 -14.85
C GLN A 301 -14.35 -2.15 -13.49
N PHE A 302 -13.77 -2.68 -12.41
CA PHE A 302 -13.95 -2.09 -11.08
C PHE A 302 -13.16 -0.78 -10.91
N LEU A 303 -11.94 -0.71 -11.43
CA LEU A 303 -11.11 0.50 -11.36
C LEU A 303 -11.69 1.64 -12.20
N ASN A 304 -12.25 1.32 -13.38
CA ASN A 304 -12.86 2.28 -14.32
C ASN A 304 -14.33 2.61 -14.01
N GLU A 305 -14.89 2.08 -12.92
CA GLU A 305 -16.28 2.33 -12.48
C GLU A 305 -17.36 1.78 -13.41
N ASP A 306 -17.01 0.82 -14.30
CA ASP A 306 -17.98 0.08 -15.11
C ASP A 306 -18.87 -0.79 -14.22
N VAL A 307 -18.34 -1.23 -13.07
CA VAL A 307 -19.05 -1.93 -12.00
C VAL A 307 -18.85 -1.24 -10.66
N ASP A 308 -19.91 -1.26 -9.83
CA ASP A 308 -19.90 -0.63 -8.51
C ASP A 308 -19.30 -1.55 -7.44
N VAL A 309 -19.49 -2.87 -7.59
CA VAL A 309 -19.14 -3.84 -6.55
C VAL A 309 -18.28 -4.97 -7.11
N ILE A 310 -17.22 -5.29 -6.40
CA ILE A 310 -16.46 -6.51 -6.64
C ILE A 310 -16.66 -7.49 -5.48
N VAL A 311 -17.14 -8.68 -5.78
CA VAL A 311 -17.25 -9.77 -4.81
C VAL A 311 -16.02 -10.65 -4.97
N ALA A 312 -15.21 -10.80 -3.93
CA ALA A 312 -13.90 -11.40 -4.08
C ALA A 312 -13.51 -12.35 -2.94
N THR A 313 -12.61 -13.28 -3.25
CA THR A 313 -11.77 -13.93 -2.23
C THR A 313 -10.56 -13.03 -1.92
N ILE A 314 -9.72 -13.44 -0.97
CA ILE A 314 -8.44 -12.75 -0.67
C ILE A 314 -7.53 -12.57 -1.90
N ALA A 315 -7.82 -13.25 -3.01
CA ALA A 315 -7.11 -13.06 -4.28
C ALA A 315 -7.25 -11.64 -4.86
N PHE A 316 -8.33 -10.93 -4.52
CA PHE A 316 -8.49 -9.50 -4.79
C PHE A 316 -7.88 -8.72 -3.63
N GLY A 317 -6.59 -8.58 -3.68
CA GLY A 317 -5.84 -8.13 -2.52
C GLY A 317 -4.77 -7.11 -2.86
N MET A 318 -3.52 -7.44 -2.57
CA MET A 318 -2.39 -6.54 -2.77
C MET A 318 -2.36 -5.96 -4.18
N GLY A 319 -2.06 -4.67 -4.30
CA GLY A 319 -1.96 -3.98 -5.59
C GLY A 319 -3.23 -3.26 -6.08
N ILE A 320 -4.33 -3.35 -5.37
CA ILE A 320 -5.53 -2.56 -5.70
C ILE A 320 -5.40 -1.18 -5.06
N ASP A 321 -5.30 -0.16 -5.89
CA ASP A 321 -5.19 1.24 -5.45
C ASP A 321 -6.32 2.10 -6.03
N LYS A 322 -7.55 1.82 -5.59
CA LYS A 322 -8.74 2.65 -5.85
C LYS A 322 -9.01 3.49 -4.60
N PRO A 323 -8.91 4.82 -4.68
CA PRO A 323 -8.97 5.69 -3.50
C PRO A 323 -10.37 5.81 -2.90
N ASP A 324 -11.40 5.69 -3.70
CA ASP A 324 -12.79 6.04 -3.41
C ASP A 324 -13.69 4.84 -3.06
N ILE A 325 -13.13 3.75 -2.55
CA ILE A 325 -13.91 2.62 -2.04
C ILE A 325 -14.66 3.06 -0.80
N ARG A 326 -16.01 3.07 -0.87
CA ARG A 326 -16.88 3.59 0.20
C ARG A 326 -17.31 2.52 1.19
N PHE A 327 -17.24 1.24 0.82
CA PHE A 327 -17.55 0.17 1.76
C PHE A 327 -16.72 -1.09 1.50
N VAL A 328 -16.40 -1.77 2.59
CA VAL A 328 -15.79 -3.10 2.58
C VAL A 328 -16.65 -4.02 3.44
N ILE A 329 -17.23 -5.03 2.83
CA ILE A 329 -18.10 -6.00 3.50
C ILE A 329 -17.38 -7.33 3.61
N HIS A 330 -17.27 -7.88 4.81
CA HIS A 330 -16.83 -9.24 5.06
C HIS A 330 -18.05 -10.14 5.22
N TYR A 331 -18.35 -10.91 4.17
CA TYR A 331 -19.41 -11.91 4.20
C TYR A 331 -19.10 -13.08 5.12
N ASN A 332 -17.83 -13.38 5.30
CA ASN A 332 -17.27 -14.35 6.23
C ASN A 332 -16.16 -13.70 7.04
N ILE A 333 -15.89 -14.26 8.22
CA ILE A 333 -14.78 -13.83 9.07
C ILE A 333 -13.45 -14.02 8.34
N PRO A 334 -12.55 -13.03 8.31
CA PRO A 334 -11.20 -13.19 7.75
C PRO A 334 -10.33 -14.13 8.59
N LYS A 335 -9.23 -14.62 8.00
CA LYS A 335 -8.36 -15.62 8.65
C LYS A 335 -7.61 -15.08 9.88
N SER A 336 -7.30 -13.80 9.89
CA SER A 336 -6.62 -13.12 10.99
C SER A 336 -7.06 -11.66 11.09
N ILE A 337 -6.71 -11.02 12.21
CA ILE A 337 -6.95 -9.58 12.42
C ILE A 337 -6.12 -8.73 11.45
N GLU A 338 -4.91 -9.18 11.09
CA GLU A 338 -4.04 -8.53 10.12
C GLU A 338 -4.68 -8.54 8.72
N ASN A 339 -5.23 -9.69 8.30
CA ASN A 339 -5.99 -9.78 7.05
C ASN A 339 -7.19 -8.84 7.08
N TYR A 340 -7.97 -8.85 8.17
CA TYR A 340 -9.10 -7.94 8.33
C TYR A 340 -8.70 -6.48 8.19
N TYR A 341 -7.62 -6.10 8.86
CA TYR A 341 -7.09 -4.74 8.80
C TYR A 341 -6.61 -4.34 7.39
N GLN A 342 -5.90 -5.24 6.70
CA GLN A 342 -5.46 -4.98 5.31
C GLN A 342 -6.64 -4.86 4.33
N GLU A 343 -7.65 -5.71 4.49
CA GLU A 343 -8.82 -5.73 3.62
C GLU A 343 -9.71 -4.51 3.85
N THR A 344 -10.01 -4.15 5.11
CA THR A 344 -10.74 -2.93 5.46
C THR A 344 -9.97 -1.66 5.12
N GLY A 345 -8.64 -1.70 5.21
CA GLY A 345 -7.74 -0.59 4.87
C GLY A 345 -7.80 -0.15 3.40
N ARG A 346 -8.52 -0.89 2.53
CA ARG A 346 -8.79 -0.47 1.15
C ARG A 346 -9.85 0.61 1.06
N GLY A 347 -10.75 0.69 2.06
CA GLY A 347 -11.78 1.71 2.13
C GLY A 347 -11.22 3.11 2.40
N GLY A 348 -11.81 4.14 1.79
CA GLY A 348 -11.57 5.53 2.10
C GLY A 348 -10.11 5.98 2.05
N ARG A 349 -9.33 5.56 1.05
CA ARG A 349 -7.92 5.98 0.93
C ARG A 349 -7.77 7.46 0.58
N ASP A 350 -8.79 8.04 0.00
CA ASP A 350 -8.91 9.49 -0.24
C ASP A 350 -9.19 10.32 1.02
N GLY A 351 -9.31 9.68 2.19
CA GLY A 351 -9.61 10.32 3.46
C GLY A 351 -11.11 10.54 3.72
N LEU A 352 -11.98 10.27 2.76
CA LEU A 352 -13.43 10.36 2.95
C LEU A 352 -13.96 9.12 3.69
N GLU A 353 -15.19 9.25 4.23
CA GLU A 353 -15.83 8.21 5.02
C GLU A 353 -15.98 6.90 4.26
N GLY A 354 -15.69 5.80 4.94
CA GLY A 354 -15.89 4.44 4.48
C GLY A 354 -16.52 3.56 5.56
N LYS A 355 -17.33 2.58 5.14
CA LYS A 355 -17.97 1.62 6.05
C LYS A 355 -17.36 0.24 5.89
N CYS A 356 -17.01 -0.37 7.04
CA CYS A 356 -16.48 -1.73 7.12
C CYS A 356 -17.48 -2.59 7.90
N ILE A 357 -18.16 -3.51 7.21
CA ILE A 357 -19.20 -4.36 7.81
C ILE A 357 -18.70 -5.79 7.84
N LEU A 358 -18.70 -6.41 9.02
CA LEU A 358 -18.39 -7.82 9.21
C LEU A 358 -19.64 -8.60 9.59
N TYR A 359 -20.01 -9.58 8.77
CA TYR A 359 -21.06 -10.55 9.12
C TYR A 359 -20.44 -11.71 9.90
N TYR A 360 -20.83 -11.83 11.17
CA TYR A 360 -20.29 -12.82 12.11
C TYR A 360 -21.22 -14.02 12.29
N SER A 361 -20.65 -15.23 12.25
CA SER A 361 -21.32 -16.46 12.71
C SER A 361 -20.33 -17.45 13.30
N HIS A 362 -20.75 -18.19 14.32
CA HIS A 362 -19.93 -19.29 14.89
C HIS A 362 -19.61 -20.38 13.85
N LYS A 363 -20.47 -20.58 12.85
CA LYS A 363 -20.23 -21.54 11.75
C LYS A 363 -19.01 -21.13 10.91
N ASP A 364 -18.76 -19.84 10.76
CA ASP A 364 -17.59 -19.35 10.02
C ASP A 364 -16.31 -19.57 10.83
N VAL A 365 -16.35 -19.42 12.16
CA VAL A 365 -15.22 -19.76 13.05
C VAL A 365 -14.83 -21.23 12.91
N ALA A 366 -15.81 -22.14 13.05
CA ALA A 366 -15.56 -23.58 12.93
C ALA A 366 -14.98 -23.98 11.56
N LYS A 367 -15.41 -23.31 10.48
CA LYS A 367 -14.83 -23.53 9.14
C LYS A 367 -13.38 -23.05 9.05
N LEU A 368 -13.06 -21.91 9.64
CA LEU A 368 -11.70 -21.40 9.66
C LEU A 368 -10.78 -22.29 10.48
N GLU A 369 -11.20 -22.76 11.65
CA GLU A 369 -10.45 -23.71 12.47
C GLU A 369 -10.14 -25.00 11.70
N HIS A 370 -11.11 -25.49 10.90
CA HIS A 370 -10.90 -26.67 10.07
C HIS A 370 -9.92 -26.43 8.90
N LEU A 371 -9.86 -25.19 8.39
CA LEU A 371 -8.92 -24.80 7.31
C LEU A 371 -7.50 -24.53 7.81
N MET A 372 -7.33 -24.30 9.11
CA MET A 372 -6.02 -24.03 9.73
C MET A 372 -5.35 -25.28 10.33
N ARG A 373 -6.09 -26.38 10.43
CA ARG A 373 -5.56 -27.69 10.81
C ARG A 373 -5.01 -28.44 9.58
#